data_933719b7268ab4faed22b39570c12bea
#
_entry.id   933719b7268ab4faed22b39570c12bea
#
_cell.length_a   1.000
_cell.length_b   1.000
_cell.length_c   1.000
_cell.angle_alpha   90.00
_cell.angle_beta   90.00
_cell.angle_gamma   90.00
#
_symmetry.space_group_name_H-M   'P 1'
#
loop_
_entity.id
_entity.type
_entity.pdbx_description
1 polymer ?
#
loop_
_entity_poly.entity_id
_entity_poly.type
_entity_poly.pdbx_seq_one_letter_code
_entity_poly.pdbx_strand_id
1 'polypeptide(L)'
;TATYLYYYGAKGDVDRAIMDAPATCGTQLVVDLFEGNIHFDVATLIEYVEIGFRKEYEYEWLVEAFGFDRLNQAFNDIIHQYLLDVVINFGSVWDFVPPDKYEEFKTKYLDPVENAELIAKSDEMHYNAMAHMSEGLKRAQDAGTKIAIIANTEHDIGTSTGVNSDYIIDVHSASGAYCAPFGEKFPADYKKQNTVCKAPNHWHISPERDIDASCAYLPENTWFVNGQFHGMCPWDRYTRNFYLTFFFTDRITDVYSDPEFPQFNLGQNPANGLYVKFDKSPSGFHTSKDTALTIESLSEQYDTEIISVKADGMDVDLSAKNGTVLKVGESCKIDFKKHSMPKSTEPFTVTVVYSLKNGQVPFVKSRTFTFTAMSDSEYDNYVFLSGKRNTPGSAADGGGKTPLTPQTGAPIAVSAITLLAGAAMLPIAGKKKKK
;
A
#
# COMPACT_ATOMS: atom_id res chain seq x y z
N THR A 1 8.47 -14.31 -7.91
CA THR A 1 8.17 -15.20 -6.74
C THR A 1 6.84 -15.90 -6.91
N ALA A 2 5.74 -15.18 -7.15
CA ALA A 2 4.40 -15.77 -7.31
C ALA A 2 4.36 -16.86 -8.38
N THR A 3 4.83 -16.55 -9.60
CA THR A 3 4.92 -17.49 -10.72
C THR A 3 5.76 -18.73 -10.40
N TYR A 4 6.91 -18.53 -9.73
CA TYR A 4 7.73 -19.66 -9.29
C TYR A 4 6.98 -20.56 -8.31
N LEU A 5 6.31 -19.99 -7.32
CA LEU A 5 5.53 -20.76 -6.35
C LEU A 5 4.36 -21.48 -7.01
N TYR A 6 3.73 -20.87 -8.00
CA TYR A 6 2.67 -21.52 -8.76
C TYR A 6 3.15 -22.78 -9.47
N TYR A 7 4.25 -22.70 -10.23
CA TYR A 7 4.75 -23.83 -11.03
C TYR A 7 5.56 -24.86 -10.23
N TYR A 8 6.31 -24.40 -9.23
CA TYR A 8 7.33 -25.22 -8.57
C TYR A 8 7.15 -25.33 -7.06
N GLY A 9 6.26 -24.57 -6.44
CA GLY A 9 6.09 -24.54 -4.99
C GLY A 9 5.76 -25.90 -4.37
N ALA A 10 5.04 -26.76 -5.12
CA ALA A 10 4.73 -28.12 -4.67
C ALA A 10 5.96 -29.03 -4.48
N LYS A 11 7.16 -28.61 -4.93
CA LYS A 11 8.40 -29.35 -4.69
C LYS A 11 8.93 -29.22 -3.27
N GLY A 12 8.50 -28.20 -2.53
CA GLY A 12 8.97 -27.91 -1.17
C GLY A 12 10.41 -27.37 -1.10
N ASP A 13 10.93 -26.82 -2.19
CA ASP A 13 12.29 -26.29 -2.26
C ASP A 13 12.43 -24.90 -1.61
N VAL A 14 11.31 -24.26 -1.27
CA VAL A 14 11.24 -22.92 -0.67
C VAL A 14 10.72 -23.04 0.76
N ASP A 15 11.52 -22.65 1.73
CA ASP A 15 11.09 -22.61 3.15
C ASP A 15 10.14 -21.43 3.41
N ARG A 16 10.51 -20.22 2.97
CA ARG A 16 9.74 -18.99 3.22
C ARG A 16 9.74 -18.08 2.00
N ALA A 17 8.60 -17.46 1.74
CA ALA A 17 8.44 -16.48 0.67
C ALA A 17 7.58 -15.28 1.12
N ILE A 18 8.04 -14.09 0.83
CA ILE A 18 7.22 -12.88 0.91
C ILE A 18 6.94 -12.41 -0.51
N MET A 19 5.67 -12.23 -0.82
CA MET A 19 5.20 -11.55 -2.02
C MET A 19 4.80 -10.15 -1.61
N ASP A 20 5.64 -9.18 -1.95
CA ASP A 20 5.47 -7.79 -1.57
C ASP A 20 4.97 -6.99 -2.77
N ALA A 21 3.77 -6.45 -2.65
CA ALA A 21 3.06 -5.74 -3.70
C ALA A 21 3.15 -6.45 -5.08
N PRO A 22 2.84 -7.76 -5.16
CA PRO A 22 3.03 -8.51 -6.39
C PRO A 22 1.95 -8.15 -7.40
N ALA A 23 2.32 -7.97 -8.66
CA ALA A 23 1.36 -7.82 -9.77
C ALA A 23 0.91 -9.20 -10.25
N THR A 24 0.13 -9.93 -9.46
CA THR A 24 -0.26 -11.31 -9.77
C THR A 24 -1.41 -11.44 -10.77
N CYS A 25 -2.19 -10.37 -10.95
CA CYS A 25 -3.28 -10.28 -11.93
C CYS A 25 -3.17 -9.03 -12.81
N GLY A 26 -1.94 -8.64 -13.17
CA GLY A 26 -1.72 -7.44 -13.96
C GLY A 26 -1.84 -6.15 -13.15
N THR A 27 -2.10 -5.03 -13.83
CA THR A 27 -2.35 -3.73 -13.18
C THR A 27 -3.17 -2.82 -14.07
N GLN A 28 -4.06 -2.04 -13.47
CA GLN A 28 -4.84 -1.01 -14.16
C GLN A 28 -3.93 0.01 -14.86
N LEU A 29 -2.74 0.28 -14.33
CA LEU A 29 -1.75 1.15 -14.97
C LEU A 29 -1.43 0.72 -16.41
N VAL A 30 -1.30 -0.59 -16.66
CA VAL A 30 -1.04 -1.10 -18.01
C VAL A 30 -2.28 -1.00 -18.88
N VAL A 31 -3.48 -1.15 -18.33
CA VAL A 31 -4.73 -0.91 -19.07
C VAL A 31 -4.80 0.53 -19.55
N ASP A 32 -4.59 1.48 -18.65
CA ASP A 32 -4.62 2.91 -18.96
C ASP A 32 -3.57 3.28 -20.01
N LEU A 33 -2.39 2.65 -19.93
CA LEU A 33 -1.34 2.80 -20.93
C LEU A 33 -1.77 2.34 -22.32
N PHE A 34 -2.35 1.14 -22.42
CA PHE A 34 -2.80 0.58 -23.71
C PHE A 34 -4.01 1.34 -24.28
N GLU A 35 -4.86 1.89 -23.45
CA GLU A 35 -6.01 2.69 -23.85
C GLU A 35 -5.64 4.16 -24.15
N GLY A 36 -4.41 4.59 -23.80
CA GLY A 36 -3.97 5.99 -23.97
C GLY A 36 -4.58 6.93 -22.93
N ASN A 37 -5.07 6.41 -21.80
CA ASN A 37 -5.74 7.15 -20.73
C ASN A 37 -4.79 7.56 -19.61
N ILE A 38 -3.50 7.58 -19.86
CA ILE A 38 -2.50 7.88 -18.82
C ILE A 38 -2.57 9.36 -18.42
N HIS A 39 -2.70 9.59 -17.13
CA HIS A 39 -2.59 10.90 -16.54
C HIS A 39 -1.80 10.81 -15.23
N PHE A 40 -0.49 11.12 -15.28
CA PHE A 40 0.32 11.20 -14.06
C PHE A 40 0.27 12.58 -13.45
N ASP A 41 0.06 12.62 -12.13
CA ASP A 41 0.30 13.82 -11.34
C ASP A 41 1.78 13.91 -10.95
N VAL A 42 2.48 14.91 -11.49
CA VAL A 42 3.92 15.10 -11.24
C VAL A 42 4.20 15.39 -9.77
N ALA A 43 3.28 16.04 -9.04
CA ALA A 43 3.48 16.30 -7.62
C ALA A 43 3.54 15.00 -6.83
N THR A 44 2.60 14.08 -7.08
CA THR A 44 2.58 12.75 -6.46
C THR A 44 3.78 11.91 -6.89
N LEU A 45 4.21 12.00 -8.16
CA LEU A 45 5.40 11.31 -8.64
C LEU A 45 6.67 11.81 -7.94
N ILE A 46 6.81 13.13 -7.74
CA ILE A 46 7.94 13.70 -6.97
C ILE A 46 7.90 13.20 -5.53
N GLU A 47 6.74 13.23 -4.89
CA GLU A 47 6.57 12.68 -3.54
C GLU A 47 6.98 11.22 -3.45
N TYR A 48 6.54 10.40 -4.40
CA TYR A 48 6.91 8.99 -4.50
C TYR A 48 8.42 8.80 -4.58
N VAL A 49 9.10 9.60 -5.43
CA VAL A 49 10.55 9.52 -5.61
C VAL A 49 11.29 9.99 -4.35
N GLU A 50 10.85 11.07 -3.70
CA GLU A 50 11.50 11.60 -2.49
C GLU A 50 11.38 10.65 -1.30
N ILE A 51 10.20 10.11 -1.05
CA ILE A 51 9.99 9.14 0.01
C ILE A 51 10.83 7.89 -0.23
N GLY A 52 10.85 7.38 -1.47
CA GLY A 52 11.51 6.15 -1.82
C GLY A 52 13.02 6.22 -1.77
N PHE A 53 13.59 7.28 -2.27
CA PHE A 53 15.05 7.41 -2.30
C PHE A 53 15.63 8.10 -1.06
N ARG A 54 14.78 8.58 -0.15
CA ARG A 54 15.20 9.32 1.06
C ARG A 54 16.24 10.41 0.76
N LYS A 55 16.14 10.99 -0.40
CA LYS A 55 17.01 12.06 -0.85
C LYS A 55 16.14 13.27 -1.11
N GLU A 56 16.54 14.38 -0.53
CA GLU A 56 16.11 15.69 -1.00
C GLU A 56 16.71 15.87 -2.40
N TYR A 57 15.94 15.55 -3.42
CA TYR A 57 16.28 15.94 -4.78
C TYR A 57 15.89 17.39 -4.94
N GLU A 58 16.81 18.18 -5.48
CA GLU A 58 16.56 19.58 -5.81
C GLU A 58 15.62 19.70 -7.03
N TYR A 59 14.39 19.17 -6.91
CA TYR A 59 13.36 19.35 -7.96
C TYR A 59 12.68 20.72 -7.88
N GLU A 60 12.91 21.45 -6.82
CA GLU A 60 12.35 22.77 -6.56
C GLU A 60 12.61 23.71 -7.72
N TRP A 61 13.82 23.73 -8.26
CA TRP A 61 14.14 24.57 -9.40
C TRP A 61 13.31 24.25 -10.66
N LEU A 62 12.91 22.98 -10.86
CA LEU A 62 12.01 22.59 -11.95
C LEU A 62 10.59 23.14 -11.71
N VAL A 63 10.08 22.96 -10.50
CA VAL A 63 8.76 23.46 -10.12
C VAL A 63 8.73 24.99 -10.13
N GLU A 64 9.78 25.66 -9.61
CA GLU A 64 9.92 27.11 -9.66
C GLU A 64 10.03 27.64 -11.08
N ALA A 65 10.78 26.96 -11.95
CA ALA A 65 11.01 27.42 -13.33
C ALA A 65 9.79 27.21 -14.24
N PHE A 66 9.04 26.15 -14.06
CA PHE A 66 7.98 25.71 -15.01
C PHE A 66 6.58 25.69 -14.41
N GLY A 67 6.44 25.54 -13.09
CA GLY A 67 5.18 25.29 -12.41
C GLY A 67 4.66 23.87 -12.64
N PHE A 68 3.85 23.36 -11.70
CA PHE A 68 3.30 21.99 -11.77
C PHE A 68 2.47 21.74 -13.02
N ASP A 69 1.60 22.66 -13.42
CA ASP A 69 0.71 22.49 -14.57
C ASP A 69 1.49 22.24 -15.87
N ARG A 70 2.57 22.99 -16.10
CA ARG A 70 3.41 22.80 -17.30
C ARG A 70 4.23 21.52 -17.25
N LEU A 71 4.70 21.15 -16.07
CA LEU A 71 5.42 19.89 -15.88
C LEU A 71 4.47 18.71 -16.10
N ASN A 72 3.26 18.76 -15.56
CA ASN A 72 2.23 17.74 -15.78
C ASN A 72 1.92 17.61 -17.28
N GLN A 73 1.66 18.71 -17.96
CA GLN A 73 1.38 18.68 -19.40
C GLN A 73 2.56 18.09 -20.17
N ALA A 74 3.77 18.57 -19.97
CA ALA A 74 4.93 18.11 -20.70
C ALA A 74 5.23 16.62 -20.47
N PHE A 75 5.06 16.15 -19.23
CA PHE A 75 5.28 14.76 -18.87
C PHE A 75 4.23 13.84 -19.53
N ASN A 76 2.96 14.21 -19.43
CA ASN A 76 1.89 13.44 -20.05
C ASN A 76 1.98 13.45 -21.60
N ASP A 77 2.33 14.59 -22.22
CA ASP A 77 2.54 14.66 -23.67
C ASP A 77 3.65 13.69 -24.14
N ILE A 78 4.75 13.59 -23.38
CA ILE A 78 5.85 12.64 -23.69
C ILE A 78 5.36 11.20 -23.60
N ILE A 79 4.59 10.88 -22.56
CA ILE A 79 4.04 9.53 -22.37
C ILE A 79 3.12 9.19 -23.52
N HIS A 80 2.13 10.02 -23.82
CA HIS A 80 1.17 9.79 -24.90
C HIS A 80 1.83 9.68 -26.27
N GLN A 81 2.88 10.43 -26.53
CA GLN A 81 3.52 10.46 -27.84
C GLN A 81 4.49 9.30 -28.11
N TYR A 82 5.17 8.80 -27.06
CA TYR A 82 6.30 7.89 -27.27
C TYR A 82 6.21 6.57 -26.52
N LEU A 83 5.44 6.51 -25.44
CA LEU A 83 5.51 5.38 -24.54
C LEU A 83 4.74 4.16 -25.03
N LEU A 84 3.56 4.36 -25.63
CA LEU A 84 2.69 3.25 -26.05
C LEU A 84 3.38 2.34 -27.07
N ASP A 85 4.00 2.93 -28.10
CA ASP A 85 4.69 2.15 -29.14
C ASP A 85 5.87 1.35 -28.59
N VAL A 86 6.57 1.89 -27.58
CA VAL A 86 7.67 1.17 -26.91
C VAL A 86 7.15 0.03 -26.06
N VAL A 87 6.08 0.27 -25.32
CA VAL A 87 5.54 -0.67 -24.33
C VAL A 87 4.87 -1.87 -24.99
N ILE A 88 4.09 -1.66 -26.06
CA ILE A 88 3.45 -2.77 -26.80
C ILE A 88 4.50 -3.78 -27.29
N ASN A 89 5.65 -3.28 -27.72
CA ASN A 89 6.75 -4.11 -28.22
C ASN A 89 7.62 -4.72 -27.09
N PHE A 90 7.35 -4.39 -25.82
CA PHE A 90 8.11 -4.92 -24.70
C PHE A 90 7.40 -6.16 -24.13
N GLY A 91 7.87 -7.35 -24.50
CA GLY A 91 7.18 -8.62 -24.26
C GLY A 91 6.72 -8.85 -22.82
N SER A 92 7.51 -8.45 -21.81
CA SER A 92 7.15 -8.64 -20.39
C SER A 92 5.99 -7.76 -19.92
N VAL A 93 5.61 -6.72 -20.66
CA VAL A 93 4.45 -5.88 -20.30
C VAL A 93 3.15 -6.66 -20.43
N TRP A 94 3.12 -7.62 -21.35
CA TRP A 94 1.93 -8.45 -21.56
C TRP A 94 1.57 -9.28 -20.33
N ASP A 95 2.54 -9.62 -19.49
CA ASP A 95 2.31 -10.31 -18.22
C ASP A 95 1.69 -9.39 -17.14
N PHE A 96 1.64 -8.08 -17.40
CA PHE A 96 0.99 -7.10 -16.53
C PHE A 96 -0.38 -6.61 -17.04
N VAL A 97 -0.86 -7.15 -18.16
CA VAL A 97 -2.23 -6.91 -18.61
C VAL A 97 -3.18 -7.70 -17.71
N PRO A 98 -4.22 -7.09 -17.12
CA PRO A 98 -5.20 -7.84 -16.34
C PRO A 98 -5.94 -8.89 -17.17
N PRO A 99 -6.30 -10.05 -16.59
CA PRO A 99 -6.91 -11.17 -17.32
C PRO A 99 -8.19 -10.81 -18.08
N ASP A 100 -8.99 -9.92 -17.54
CA ASP A 100 -10.24 -9.44 -18.14
C ASP A 100 -10.03 -8.55 -19.39
N LYS A 101 -8.83 -7.94 -19.52
CA LYS A 101 -8.44 -7.11 -20.67
C LYS A 101 -7.55 -7.83 -21.66
N TYR A 102 -7.00 -8.97 -21.29
CA TYR A 102 -5.96 -9.64 -22.06
C TYR A 102 -6.42 -10.00 -23.48
N GLU A 103 -7.60 -10.62 -23.65
CA GLU A 103 -8.09 -11.03 -24.97
C GLU A 103 -8.37 -9.83 -25.89
N GLU A 104 -8.91 -8.75 -25.33
CA GLU A 104 -9.17 -7.51 -26.06
C GLU A 104 -7.85 -6.94 -26.60
N PHE A 105 -6.85 -6.78 -25.73
CA PHE A 105 -5.58 -6.15 -26.11
C PHE A 105 -4.74 -7.06 -27.00
N LYS A 106 -4.70 -8.37 -26.73
CA LYS A 106 -4.05 -9.36 -27.60
C LYS A 106 -4.56 -9.25 -29.02
N THR A 107 -5.89 -9.23 -29.21
CA THR A 107 -6.51 -9.13 -30.52
C THR A 107 -6.24 -7.78 -31.20
N LYS A 108 -6.19 -6.70 -30.43
CA LYS A 108 -6.02 -5.34 -30.95
C LYS A 108 -4.58 -5.02 -31.36
N TYR A 109 -3.59 -5.53 -30.63
CA TYR A 109 -2.21 -5.06 -30.73
C TYR A 109 -1.21 -6.11 -31.21
N LEU A 110 -1.51 -7.40 -31.17
CA LEU A 110 -0.57 -8.45 -31.55
C LEU A 110 -0.98 -9.12 -32.85
N ASP A 111 -0.08 -9.13 -33.82
CA ASP A 111 -0.23 -10.00 -35.00
C ASP A 111 0.00 -11.47 -34.59
N PRO A 112 -0.95 -12.38 -34.87
CA PRO A 112 -0.85 -13.75 -34.39
C PRO A 112 0.27 -14.57 -35.04
N VAL A 113 0.82 -14.12 -36.18
CA VAL A 113 1.94 -14.80 -36.84
C VAL A 113 3.28 -14.23 -36.37
N GLU A 114 3.39 -12.88 -36.38
CA GLU A 114 4.62 -12.19 -35.99
C GLU A 114 4.90 -12.35 -34.48
N ASN A 115 3.85 -12.37 -33.64
CA ASN A 115 3.94 -12.44 -32.20
C ASN A 115 3.60 -13.83 -31.61
N ALA A 116 3.64 -14.91 -32.41
CA ALA A 116 3.19 -16.23 -31.99
C ALA A 116 3.87 -16.74 -30.69
N GLU A 117 5.17 -16.51 -30.53
CA GLU A 117 5.91 -16.91 -29.32
C GLU A 117 5.52 -16.09 -28.09
N LEU A 118 5.35 -14.78 -28.24
CA LEU A 118 4.90 -13.89 -27.20
C LEU A 118 3.49 -14.28 -26.72
N ILE A 119 2.57 -14.45 -27.67
CA ILE A 119 1.19 -14.89 -27.39
C ILE A 119 1.19 -16.20 -26.62
N ALA A 120 1.94 -17.19 -27.06
CA ALA A 120 1.97 -18.48 -26.38
C ALA A 120 2.47 -18.39 -24.91
N LYS A 121 3.46 -17.54 -24.64
CA LYS A 121 3.96 -17.31 -23.28
C LYS A 121 2.97 -16.54 -22.42
N SER A 122 2.36 -15.51 -22.96
CA SER A 122 1.36 -14.69 -22.26
C SER A 122 0.07 -15.47 -22.02
N ASP A 123 -0.38 -16.29 -22.97
CA ASP A 123 -1.51 -17.22 -22.81
C ASP A 123 -1.24 -18.19 -21.64
N GLU A 124 -0.05 -18.79 -21.57
CA GLU A 124 0.34 -19.66 -20.47
C GLU A 124 0.26 -18.92 -19.11
N MET A 125 0.74 -17.69 -19.06
CA MET A 125 0.70 -16.88 -17.84
C MET A 125 -0.74 -16.55 -17.42
N HIS A 126 -1.56 -16.07 -18.36
CA HIS A 126 -2.92 -15.61 -18.06
C HIS A 126 -3.88 -16.76 -17.74
N TYR A 127 -3.88 -17.82 -18.59
CA TYR A 127 -4.85 -18.90 -18.44
C TYR A 127 -4.46 -19.94 -17.37
N ASN A 128 -3.18 -20.00 -16.98
CA ASN A 128 -2.74 -20.91 -15.94
C ASN A 128 -2.34 -20.18 -14.66
N ALA A 129 -1.23 -19.43 -14.66
CA ALA A 129 -0.69 -18.91 -13.41
C ALA A 129 -1.60 -17.84 -12.77
N MET A 130 -2.08 -16.86 -13.54
CA MET A 130 -2.96 -15.81 -13.00
C MET A 130 -4.32 -16.37 -12.63
N ALA A 131 -4.93 -17.18 -13.51
CA ALA A 131 -6.27 -17.74 -13.27
C ALA A 131 -6.33 -18.67 -12.06
N HIS A 132 -5.22 -19.31 -11.68
CA HIS A 132 -5.17 -20.32 -10.61
C HIS A 132 -4.15 -19.99 -9.52
N MET A 133 -3.83 -18.71 -9.32
CA MET A 133 -2.80 -18.27 -8.37
C MET A 133 -3.05 -18.78 -6.95
N SER A 134 -4.27 -18.64 -6.44
CA SER A 134 -4.64 -19.11 -5.10
C SER A 134 -4.36 -20.61 -4.92
N GLU A 135 -4.71 -21.42 -5.90
CA GLU A 135 -4.48 -22.86 -5.85
C GLU A 135 -2.98 -23.20 -5.87
N GLY A 136 -2.20 -22.45 -6.67
CA GLY A 136 -0.75 -22.63 -6.76
C GLY A 136 -0.05 -22.29 -5.44
N LEU A 137 -0.41 -21.16 -4.84
CA LEU A 137 0.12 -20.75 -3.54
C LEU A 137 -0.28 -21.72 -2.42
N LYS A 138 -1.53 -22.22 -2.47
CA LYS A 138 -1.99 -23.22 -1.51
C LYS A 138 -1.20 -24.52 -1.63
N ARG A 139 -0.92 -25.00 -2.85
CA ARG A 139 -0.05 -26.20 -3.06
C ARG A 139 1.35 -25.98 -2.48
N ALA A 140 1.91 -24.78 -2.61
CA ALA A 140 3.21 -24.47 -2.02
C ALA A 140 3.17 -24.46 -0.48
N GLN A 141 2.11 -23.93 0.13
CA GLN A 141 1.90 -24.02 1.59
C GLN A 141 1.75 -25.47 2.05
N ASP A 142 0.98 -26.29 1.34
CA ASP A 142 0.77 -27.69 1.67
C ASP A 142 2.08 -28.50 1.55
N ALA A 143 3.03 -28.06 0.72
CA ALA A 143 4.38 -28.60 0.62
C ALA A 143 5.35 -28.05 1.69
N GLY A 144 4.90 -27.18 2.58
CA GLY A 144 5.65 -26.66 3.72
C GLY A 144 6.21 -25.24 3.56
N THR A 145 6.00 -24.58 2.42
CA THR A 145 6.44 -23.20 2.23
C THR A 145 5.60 -22.25 3.10
N LYS A 146 6.24 -21.45 3.95
CA LYS A 146 5.58 -20.34 4.64
C LYS A 146 5.48 -19.17 3.68
N ILE A 147 4.27 -18.68 3.43
CA ILE A 147 4.01 -17.58 2.49
C ILE A 147 3.38 -16.41 3.22
N ALA A 148 3.88 -15.20 2.97
CA ALA A 148 3.24 -13.96 3.34
C ALA A 148 3.02 -13.11 2.08
N ILE A 149 1.84 -12.51 1.96
CA ILE A 149 1.49 -11.54 0.91
C ILE A 149 1.32 -10.18 1.59
N ILE A 150 1.98 -9.17 1.06
CA ILE A 150 1.83 -7.78 1.50
C ILE A 150 1.22 -7.01 0.33
N ALA A 151 0.05 -6.43 0.55
CA ALA A 151 -0.62 -5.55 -0.40
C ALA A 151 -0.64 -4.13 0.18
N ASN A 152 -0.05 -3.19 -0.55
CA ASN A 152 -0.08 -1.79 -0.15
C ASN A 152 -1.36 -1.13 -0.66
N THR A 153 -1.88 -0.18 0.11
CA THR A 153 -3.21 0.41 -0.08
C THR A 153 -3.19 1.92 0.13
N GLU A 154 -4.34 2.56 -0.11
CA GLU A 154 -4.60 3.98 0.15
C GLU A 154 -3.84 4.96 -0.75
N HIS A 155 -3.45 4.51 -1.93
CA HIS A 155 -3.12 5.41 -3.03
C HIS A 155 -4.07 5.16 -4.19
N ASP A 156 -4.47 6.21 -4.88
CA ASP A 156 -5.05 6.04 -6.21
C ASP A 156 -3.97 5.55 -7.17
N ILE A 157 -4.34 4.79 -8.19
CA ILE A 157 -3.33 4.39 -9.15
C ILE A 157 -2.82 5.61 -9.92
N GLY A 158 -1.53 5.64 -10.25
CA GLY A 158 -0.89 6.85 -10.76
C GLY A 158 -1.39 7.33 -12.13
N THR A 159 -2.22 6.56 -12.80
CA THR A 159 -2.68 6.83 -14.17
C THR A 159 -4.16 7.14 -14.28
N SER A 160 -4.97 6.74 -13.31
CA SER A 160 -6.42 6.95 -13.31
C SER A 160 -6.92 7.21 -11.89
N THR A 161 -8.23 7.43 -11.75
CA THR A 161 -8.88 7.65 -10.45
C THR A 161 -9.81 6.51 -10.11
N GLY A 162 -10.01 6.28 -8.82
CA GLY A 162 -10.97 5.29 -8.31
C GLY A 162 -10.40 3.88 -8.14
N VAL A 163 -9.09 3.68 -8.26
CA VAL A 163 -8.45 2.36 -8.07
C VAL A 163 -7.58 2.37 -6.83
N ASN A 164 -7.98 1.63 -5.79
CA ASN A 164 -7.16 1.48 -4.58
C ASN A 164 -5.90 0.67 -4.90
N SER A 165 -4.75 1.25 -4.64
CA SER A 165 -3.45 0.74 -5.08
C SER A 165 -2.30 1.19 -4.17
N ASP A 166 -1.09 0.84 -4.55
CA ASP A 166 0.16 1.41 -4.06
C ASP A 166 0.77 2.45 -5.03
N TYR A 167 -0.07 3.06 -5.85
CA TYR A 167 0.26 3.97 -6.96
C TYR A 167 0.59 3.26 -8.28
N ILE A 168 1.08 2.02 -8.26
CA ILE A 168 1.48 1.24 -9.44
C ILE A 168 0.66 -0.05 -9.58
N ILE A 169 0.49 -0.78 -8.49
CA ILE A 169 -0.21 -2.07 -8.46
C ILE A 169 -1.48 -1.94 -7.63
N ASP A 170 -2.60 -2.26 -8.23
CA ASP A 170 -3.87 -2.26 -7.53
C ASP A 170 -3.94 -3.37 -6.46
N VAL A 171 -4.69 -3.10 -5.40
CA VAL A 171 -4.82 -4.01 -4.25
C VAL A 171 -5.37 -5.36 -4.66
N HIS A 172 -6.30 -5.39 -5.64
CA HIS A 172 -6.83 -6.63 -6.16
C HIS A 172 -5.73 -7.49 -6.79
N SER A 173 -4.93 -6.91 -7.65
CA SER A 173 -3.80 -7.61 -8.27
C SER A 173 -2.81 -8.12 -7.24
N ALA A 174 -2.44 -7.28 -6.27
CA ALA A 174 -1.46 -7.64 -5.25
C ALA A 174 -1.93 -8.77 -4.34
N SER A 175 -3.22 -8.87 -4.05
CA SER A 175 -3.74 -9.73 -2.99
C SER A 175 -4.81 -10.74 -3.41
N GLY A 176 -5.53 -10.49 -4.50
CA GLY A 176 -6.78 -11.17 -4.84
C GLY A 176 -8.01 -10.64 -4.08
N ALA A 177 -7.82 -9.72 -3.13
CA ALA A 177 -8.91 -9.15 -2.35
C ALA A 177 -9.85 -8.32 -3.21
N TYR A 178 -11.14 -8.34 -2.89
CA TYR A 178 -12.09 -7.43 -3.51
C TYR A 178 -12.03 -6.06 -2.82
N CYS A 179 -12.02 -4.98 -3.59
CA CYS A 179 -11.90 -3.62 -3.08
C CYS A 179 -13.06 -2.75 -3.55
N ALA A 180 -13.47 -1.82 -2.69
CA ALA A 180 -14.28 -0.68 -3.11
C ALA A 180 -13.40 0.26 -3.97
N PRO A 181 -14.00 1.10 -4.83
CA PRO A 181 -13.27 2.16 -5.50
C PRO A 181 -12.50 3.03 -4.51
N PHE A 182 -11.34 3.54 -4.92
CA PHE A 182 -10.52 4.39 -4.05
C PHE A 182 -11.32 5.58 -3.50
N GLY A 183 -11.23 5.80 -2.21
CA GLY A 183 -12.00 6.84 -1.50
C GLY A 183 -13.47 6.47 -1.21
N GLU A 184 -13.93 5.32 -1.66
CA GLU A 184 -15.28 4.80 -1.37
C GLU A 184 -15.25 3.69 -0.31
N LYS A 185 -16.43 3.32 0.16
CA LYS A 185 -16.61 2.26 1.16
C LYS A 185 -17.71 1.31 0.73
N PHE A 186 -17.58 0.06 1.14
CA PHE A 186 -18.69 -0.88 1.00
C PHE A 186 -19.93 -0.39 1.75
N PRO A 187 -21.13 -0.63 1.21
CA PRO A 187 -22.39 -0.40 1.91
C PRO A 187 -22.39 -0.98 3.33
N ALA A 188 -23.16 -0.37 4.24
CA ALA A 188 -23.19 -0.81 5.64
C ALA A 188 -23.65 -2.27 5.82
N ASP A 189 -24.48 -2.77 4.93
CA ASP A 189 -24.98 -4.15 4.90
C ASP A 189 -24.09 -5.11 4.08
N TYR A 190 -22.98 -4.63 3.51
CA TYR A 190 -22.05 -5.48 2.77
C TYR A 190 -21.52 -6.61 3.65
N LYS A 191 -21.53 -7.81 3.09
CA LYS A 191 -21.02 -9.01 3.76
C LYS A 191 -19.84 -9.56 2.97
N LYS A 192 -18.85 -10.11 3.69
CA LYS A 192 -17.72 -10.78 3.06
C LYS A 192 -18.20 -11.82 2.03
N GLN A 193 -17.56 -11.85 0.90
CA GLN A 193 -17.93 -12.75 -0.20
C GLN A 193 -17.49 -14.19 0.07
N ASN A 194 -16.29 -14.38 0.61
CA ASN A 194 -15.81 -15.70 0.98
C ASN A 194 -16.30 -16.10 2.37
N THR A 195 -17.18 -17.10 2.42
CA THR A 195 -17.77 -17.59 3.67
C THR A 195 -16.99 -18.71 4.33
N VAL A 196 -15.91 -19.20 3.71
CA VAL A 196 -15.13 -20.36 4.19
C VAL A 196 -14.38 -20.02 5.48
N CYS A 197 -13.70 -18.87 5.53
CA CYS A 197 -13.03 -18.45 6.75
C CYS A 197 -14.03 -18.06 7.82
N LYS A 198 -14.01 -18.77 8.95
CA LYS A 198 -14.89 -18.55 10.11
C LYS A 198 -14.13 -18.12 11.35
N ALA A 199 -12.81 -17.95 11.27
CA ALA A 199 -12.02 -17.56 12.42
C ALA A 199 -12.49 -16.20 12.97
N PRO A 200 -12.77 -16.08 14.29
CA PRO A 200 -13.39 -14.88 14.84
C PRO A 200 -12.42 -13.75 15.12
N ASN A 201 -11.11 -13.99 15.03
CA ASN A 201 -10.08 -13.12 15.60
C ASN A 201 -9.34 -12.26 14.58
N HIS A 202 -9.82 -12.19 13.34
CA HIS A 202 -9.24 -11.35 12.30
C HIS A 202 -10.32 -10.68 11.46
N TRP A 203 -9.91 -9.64 10.77
CA TRP A 203 -10.80 -8.89 9.91
C TRP A 203 -10.97 -9.62 8.57
N HIS A 204 -12.21 -9.88 8.17
CA HIS A 204 -12.51 -10.30 6.81
C HIS A 204 -12.75 -9.09 5.90
N ILE A 205 -13.37 -8.05 6.45
CA ILE A 205 -13.56 -6.76 5.80
C ILE A 205 -12.70 -5.77 6.58
N SER A 206 -11.97 -4.90 5.87
CA SER A 206 -11.13 -3.88 6.49
C SER A 206 -11.92 -3.03 7.48
N PRO A 207 -11.29 -2.52 8.53
CA PRO A 207 -11.94 -1.59 9.46
C PRO A 207 -12.51 -0.36 8.76
N GLU A 208 -11.87 0.10 7.68
CA GLU A 208 -12.30 1.23 6.85
C GLU A 208 -13.40 0.86 5.86
N ARG A 209 -13.73 -0.44 5.75
CA ARG A 209 -14.79 -1.00 4.91
C ARG A 209 -14.57 -0.78 3.41
N ASP A 210 -13.37 -0.85 2.96
CA ASP A 210 -12.97 -0.68 1.57
C ASP A 210 -12.33 -1.93 0.96
N ILE A 211 -11.88 -2.90 1.80
CA ILE A 211 -11.22 -4.13 1.36
C ILE A 211 -11.93 -5.34 1.96
N ASP A 212 -12.33 -6.30 1.12
CA ASP A 212 -12.78 -7.63 1.52
C ASP A 212 -11.61 -8.62 1.44
N ALA A 213 -10.87 -8.72 2.53
CA ALA A 213 -9.71 -9.60 2.65
C ALA A 213 -10.08 -11.09 2.61
N SER A 214 -11.36 -11.44 2.77
CA SER A 214 -11.80 -12.82 2.67
C SER A 214 -11.61 -13.41 1.27
N CYS A 215 -11.52 -12.55 0.25
CA CYS A 215 -11.29 -12.92 -1.15
C CYS A 215 -9.82 -13.04 -1.53
N ALA A 216 -8.89 -12.65 -0.65
CA ALA A 216 -7.46 -12.70 -0.94
C ALA A 216 -7.00 -14.12 -1.34
N TYR A 217 -5.91 -14.23 -2.10
CA TYR A 217 -5.35 -15.52 -2.53
C TYR A 217 -5.07 -16.46 -1.36
N LEU A 218 -4.55 -15.90 -0.26
CA LEU A 218 -4.33 -16.57 1.02
C LEU A 218 -4.86 -15.66 2.13
N PRO A 219 -6.16 -15.67 2.47
CA PRO A 219 -6.77 -14.70 3.39
C PRO A 219 -6.09 -14.63 4.75
N GLU A 220 -5.61 -15.76 5.27
CA GLU A 220 -4.94 -15.84 6.57
C GLU A 220 -3.44 -15.47 6.52
N ASN A 221 -2.90 -15.19 5.31
CA ASN A 221 -1.50 -14.88 5.10
C ASN A 221 -1.31 -13.63 4.24
N THR A 222 -2.32 -12.77 4.18
CA THR A 222 -2.30 -11.50 3.43
C THR A 222 -2.44 -10.33 4.39
N TRP A 223 -1.44 -9.45 4.39
CA TRP A 223 -1.39 -8.20 5.15
C TRP A 223 -1.59 -7.01 4.23
N PHE A 224 -2.31 -6.01 4.73
CA PHE A 224 -2.60 -4.77 4.01
C PHE A 224 -1.91 -3.60 4.71
N VAL A 225 -1.07 -2.89 3.98
CA VAL A 225 -0.22 -1.81 4.50
C VAL A 225 -0.66 -0.49 3.89
N ASN A 226 -1.23 0.37 4.73
CA ASN A 226 -1.82 1.62 4.28
C ASN A 226 -0.76 2.68 3.95
N GLY A 227 -0.94 3.37 2.82
CA GLY A 227 -0.16 4.53 2.42
C GLY A 227 1.29 4.23 2.04
N GLN A 228 1.59 2.97 1.72
CA GLN A 228 2.89 2.55 1.25
C GLN A 228 2.92 2.61 -0.28
N PHE A 229 3.88 3.34 -0.85
CA PHE A 229 4.10 3.36 -2.29
C PHE A 229 4.78 2.08 -2.78
N HIS A 230 4.55 1.76 -4.06
CA HIS A 230 5.15 0.60 -4.71
C HIS A 230 6.68 0.60 -4.62
N GLY A 231 7.24 -0.55 -4.26
CA GLY A 231 8.71 -0.73 -4.17
C GLY A 231 9.36 -0.06 -2.96
N MET A 232 8.61 0.61 -2.09
CA MET A 232 9.16 1.29 -0.91
C MET A 232 9.20 0.43 0.34
N CYS A 233 8.56 -0.73 0.33
CA CYS A 233 8.50 -1.65 1.44
C CYS A 233 9.86 -1.99 2.09
N PRO A 234 10.96 -2.25 1.36
CA PRO A 234 12.24 -2.54 1.98
C PRO A 234 12.84 -1.36 2.76
N TRP A 235 12.40 -0.15 2.45
CA TRP A 235 12.87 1.09 3.08
C TRP A 235 12.01 1.52 4.27
N ASP A 236 10.76 1.05 4.31
CA ASP A 236 9.88 1.29 5.43
C ASP A 236 10.29 0.46 6.65
N ARG A 237 10.22 1.09 7.82
CA ARG A 237 10.58 0.44 9.09
C ARG A 237 9.64 -0.70 9.45
N TYR A 238 8.33 -0.50 9.27
CA TYR A 238 7.33 -1.51 9.61
C TYR A 238 7.51 -2.76 8.74
N THR A 239 7.57 -2.59 7.44
CA THR A 239 7.68 -3.69 6.47
C THR A 239 9.03 -4.40 6.59
N ARG A 240 10.12 -3.63 6.81
CA ARG A 240 11.44 -4.21 7.08
C ARG A 240 11.46 -5.06 8.34
N ASN A 241 10.83 -4.61 9.42
CA ASN A 241 10.72 -5.39 10.65
C ASN A 241 9.85 -6.65 10.45
N PHE A 242 8.79 -6.53 9.65
CA PHE A 242 8.00 -7.69 9.22
C PHE A 242 8.88 -8.72 8.51
N TYR A 243 9.68 -8.31 7.52
CA TYR A 243 10.57 -9.20 6.79
C TYR A 243 11.55 -9.91 7.73
N LEU A 244 12.21 -9.16 8.59
CA LEU A 244 13.17 -9.74 9.53
C LEU A 244 12.49 -10.74 10.46
N THR A 245 11.32 -10.42 10.98
CA THR A 245 10.57 -11.31 11.86
C THR A 245 10.09 -12.54 11.11
N PHE A 246 9.57 -12.40 9.91
CA PHE A 246 9.07 -13.51 9.09
C PHE A 246 10.18 -14.46 8.66
N PHE A 247 11.32 -13.95 8.20
CA PHE A 247 12.41 -14.79 7.71
C PHE A 247 13.23 -15.44 8.81
N PHE A 248 13.39 -14.79 9.95
CA PHE A 248 14.34 -15.25 10.97
C PHE A 248 13.68 -15.77 12.26
N THR A 249 12.35 -15.75 12.36
CA THR A 249 11.63 -16.27 13.53
C THR A 249 10.40 -17.06 13.10
N ASP A 250 9.75 -17.75 14.05
CA ASP A 250 8.46 -18.42 13.82
C ASP A 250 7.28 -17.62 14.45
N ARG A 251 7.47 -16.33 14.72
CA ARG A 251 6.42 -15.48 15.33
C ARG A 251 5.26 -15.21 14.37
N ILE A 252 5.53 -15.07 13.07
CA ILE A 252 4.52 -14.80 12.05
C ILE A 252 4.20 -16.10 11.33
N THR A 253 3.02 -16.66 11.60
CA THR A 253 2.46 -17.84 10.91
C THR A 253 1.24 -17.48 10.10
N ASP A 254 0.50 -16.47 10.53
CA ASP A 254 -0.73 -15.96 9.95
C ASP A 254 -1.01 -14.52 10.43
N VAL A 255 -2.07 -13.89 9.92
CA VAL A 255 -2.41 -12.48 10.17
C VAL A 255 -2.79 -12.15 11.61
N TYR A 256 -2.93 -13.13 12.49
CA TYR A 256 -3.29 -12.94 13.90
C TYR A 256 -2.27 -13.54 14.88
N SER A 257 -1.20 -14.13 14.38
CA SER A 257 -0.18 -14.77 15.21
C SER A 257 0.70 -13.76 15.96
N ASP A 258 1.01 -12.62 15.33
CA ASP A 258 1.85 -11.58 15.92
C ASP A 258 1.14 -10.21 15.96
N PRO A 259 0.80 -9.69 17.16
CA PRO A 259 0.09 -8.42 17.28
C PRO A 259 0.93 -7.18 16.90
N GLU A 260 2.23 -7.31 16.70
CA GLU A 260 3.05 -6.23 16.13
C GLU A 260 2.78 -6.04 14.63
N PHE A 261 2.25 -7.07 13.97
CA PHE A 261 1.95 -7.07 12.54
C PHE A 261 0.49 -7.44 12.31
N PRO A 262 -0.46 -6.56 12.64
CA PRO A 262 -1.88 -6.80 12.41
C PRO A 262 -2.18 -6.89 10.91
N GLN A 263 -3.22 -7.63 10.55
CA GLN A 263 -3.65 -7.83 9.15
C GLN A 263 -3.80 -6.50 8.38
N PHE A 264 -4.35 -5.49 9.05
CA PHE A 264 -4.40 -4.12 8.57
C PHE A 264 -3.57 -3.24 9.49
N ASN A 265 -2.58 -2.55 8.97
CA ASN A 265 -1.76 -1.66 9.80
C ASN A 265 -2.44 -0.33 10.13
N LEU A 266 -3.63 -0.09 9.56
CA LEU A 266 -4.51 1.05 9.87
C LEU A 266 -3.80 2.41 9.78
N GLY A 267 -2.94 2.58 8.80
CA GLY A 267 -2.22 3.82 8.61
C GLY A 267 -1.05 4.04 9.56
N GLN A 268 -0.61 3.02 10.28
CA GLN A 268 0.57 3.11 11.16
C GLN A 268 1.90 3.09 10.40
N ASN A 269 1.89 3.10 9.09
CA ASN A 269 3.09 3.12 8.29
C ASN A 269 3.80 4.47 8.40
N PRO A 270 5.11 4.52 8.71
CA PRO A 270 5.90 5.75 8.72
C PRO A 270 5.85 6.56 7.43
N ALA A 271 5.66 5.92 6.26
CA ALA A 271 5.51 6.61 4.97
C ALA A 271 4.31 7.57 4.94
N ASN A 272 3.29 7.33 5.75
CA ASN A 272 2.16 8.23 5.89
C ASN A 272 2.49 9.52 6.65
N GLY A 273 3.55 9.53 7.44
CA GLY A 273 3.97 10.66 8.25
C GLY A 273 3.09 10.99 9.44
N LEU A 274 1.83 10.50 9.47
CA LEU A 274 0.87 10.82 10.54
C LEU A 274 -0.11 9.67 10.76
N TYR A 275 -0.49 9.46 12.03
CA TYR A 275 -1.49 8.49 12.44
C TYR A 275 -2.43 9.06 13.48
N VAL A 276 -3.70 8.65 13.44
CA VAL A 276 -4.73 9.07 14.40
C VAL A 276 -5.35 7.82 15.02
N LYS A 277 -5.39 7.77 16.33
CA LYS A 277 -5.92 6.64 17.08
C LYS A 277 -6.60 7.07 18.37
N PHE A 278 -7.52 6.26 18.87
CA PHE A 278 -7.94 6.34 20.26
C PHE A 278 -6.89 5.67 21.17
N ASP A 279 -6.92 6.00 22.46
CA ASP A 279 -5.93 5.52 23.42
C ASP A 279 -5.79 3.99 23.44
N LYS A 280 -6.87 3.27 23.17
CA LYS A 280 -6.93 1.83 23.32
C LYS A 280 -7.39 1.08 22.07
N SER A 281 -7.88 1.79 21.04
CA SER A 281 -8.36 1.17 19.83
C SER A 281 -8.00 2.00 18.60
N PRO A 282 -7.22 1.48 17.67
CA PRO A 282 -6.77 2.26 16.49
C PRO A 282 -7.84 2.49 15.43
N SER A 283 -8.80 1.59 15.29
CA SER A 283 -9.82 1.65 14.22
C SER A 283 -11.25 1.72 14.72
N GLY A 284 -11.42 1.74 16.03
CA GLY A 284 -12.73 1.80 16.66
C GLY A 284 -12.72 2.70 17.87
N PHE A 285 -13.87 2.90 18.44
CA PHE A 285 -13.99 3.61 19.71
C PHE A 285 -15.05 2.96 20.58
N HIS A 286 -14.87 3.06 21.88
CA HIS A 286 -15.88 2.64 22.83
C HIS A 286 -16.33 3.87 23.62
N THR A 287 -17.61 4.20 23.49
CA THR A 287 -18.20 5.45 24.00
C THR A 287 -17.99 5.71 25.50
N SER A 288 -17.76 4.65 26.29
CA SER A 288 -17.53 4.76 27.73
C SER A 288 -16.08 4.50 28.18
N LYS A 289 -15.24 3.94 27.32
CA LYS A 289 -13.87 3.52 27.68
C LYS A 289 -12.80 4.38 27.03
N ASP A 290 -13.03 4.90 25.84
CA ASP A 290 -12.14 5.82 25.15
C ASP A 290 -12.45 7.27 25.58
N THR A 291 -11.42 8.01 25.92
CA THR A 291 -11.56 9.40 26.43
C THR A 291 -10.73 10.41 25.66
N ALA A 292 -9.84 9.95 24.81
CA ALA A 292 -8.95 10.82 24.08
C ALA A 292 -8.58 10.27 22.69
N LEU A 293 -8.37 11.18 21.76
CA LEU A 293 -7.81 10.94 20.44
C LEU A 293 -6.34 11.39 20.45
N THR A 294 -5.46 10.58 19.90
CA THR A 294 -4.04 10.91 19.77
C THR A 294 -3.71 11.05 18.30
N ILE A 295 -3.08 12.17 17.92
CA ILE A 295 -2.46 12.39 16.63
C ILE A 295 -0.95 12.21 16.84
N GLU A 296 -0.35 11.27 16.12
CA GLU A 296 1.03 10.85 16.27
C GLU A 296 1.82 11.11 14.99
N SER A 297 3.00 11.73 15.09
CA SER A 297 3.94 11.81 13.97
C SER A 297 4.61 10.46 13.78
N LEU A 298 4.42 9.86 12.63
CA LEU A 298 5.10 8.63 12.21
C LEU A 298 6.34 8.93 11.37
N SER A 299 6.53 10.18 10.95
CA SER A 299 7.69 10.56 10.16
C SER A 299 8.98 10.23 10.90
N GLU A 300 9.94 9.65 10.21
CA GLU A 300 11.28 9.36 10.74
C GLU A 300 12.30 10.45 10.37
N GLN A 301 11.91 11.40 9.51
CA GLN A 301 12.83 12.39 8.95
C GLN A 301 12.37 13.84 9.15
N TYR A 302 11.06 14.08 9.12
CA TYR A 302 10.51 15.41 9.03
C TYR A 302 9.55 15.73 10.17
N ASP A 303 9.55 16.98 10.61
CA ASP A 303 8.54 17.48 11.51
C ASP A 303 7.18 17.49 10.79
N THR A 304 6.11 17.19 11.51
CA THR A 304 4.73 17.16 10.98
C THR A 304 3.97 18.36 11.49
N GLU A 305 3.58 19.29 10.61
CA GLU A 305 2.71 20.42 10.95
C GLU A 305 1.25 20.05 10.69
N ILE A 306 0.42 20.12 11.70
CA ILE A 306 -1.03 19.95 11.59
C ILE A 306 -1.63 21.23 11.09
N ILE A 307 -2.09 21.26 9.83
CA ILE A 307 -2.71 22.44 9.21
C ILE A 307 -4.16 22.58 9.68
N SER A 308 -4.92 21.49 9.63
CA SER A 308 -6.29 21.47 10.15
C SER A 308 -6.71 20.05 10.58
N VAL A 309 -7.59 20.00 11.57
CA VAL A 309 -8.25 18.77 12.02
C VAL A 309 -9.75 19.01 12.01
N LYS A 310 -10.49 18.11 11.39
CA LYS A 310 -11.96 18.12 11.36
C LYS A 310 -12.50 16.76 11.78
N ALA A 311 -13.60 16.74 12.48
CA ALA A 311 -14.35 15.53 12.77
C ALA A 311 -15.75 15.66 12.17
N ASP A 312 -16.16 14.64 11.41
CA ASP A 312 -17.51 14.50 10.89
C ASP A 312 -18.22 13.35 11.61
N GLY A 313 -19.47 13.57 12.03
CA GLY A 313 -20.21 12.61 12.86
C GLY A 313 -19.99 12.77 14.38
N MET A 314 -19.19 13.74 14.78
CA MET A 314 -18.99 14.15 16.18
C MET A 314 -19.19 15.66 16.34
N ASP A 315 -19.83 16.05 17.43
CA ASP A 315 -19.91 17.46 17.83
C ASP A 315 -18.71 17.83 18.72
N VAL A 316 -17.56 17.98 18.08
CA VAL A 316 -16.31 18.37 18.75
C VAL A 316 -15.49 19.32 17.90
N ASP A 317 -15.05 20.42 18.51
CA ASP A 317 -14.13 21.36 17.87
C ASP A 317 -12.68 20.91 18.08
N LEU A 318 -12.04 20.48 17.01
CA LEU A 318 -10.63 20.07 16.98
C LEU A 318 -9.68 21.17 16.51
N SER A 319 -10.20 22.37 16.22
CA SER A 319 -9.41 23.48 15.65
C SER A 319 -8.27 23.97 16.56
N ALA A 320 -8.35 23.73 17.87
CA ALA A 320 -7.28 24.03 18.81
C ALA A 320 -5.93 23.31 18.50
N LYS A 321 -5.94 22.29 17.60
CA LYS A 321 -4.73 21.60 17.15
C LYS A 321 -4.16 22.14 15.85
N ASN A 322 -4.86 23.05 15.18
CA ASN A 322 -4.34 23.68 13.97
C ASN A 322 -3.06 24.47 14.28
N GLY A 323 -2.07 24.36 13.42
CA GLY A 323 -0.75 24.97 13.60
C GLY A 323 0.19 24.25 14.58
N THR A 324 -0.23 23.11 15.15
CA THR A 324 0.66 22.29 16.00
C THR A 324 1.75 21.65 15.15
N VAL A 325 3.00 21.82 15.55
CA VAL A 325 4.15 21.13 14.94
C VAL A 325 4.57 19.98 15.85
N LEU A 326 4.48 18.77 15.35
CA LEU A 326 4.98 17.56 15.99
C LEU A 326 6.39 17.27 15.48
N LYS A 327 7.34 17.14 16.38
CA LYS A 327 8.66 16.62 16.04
C LYS A 327 8.60 15.16 15.65
N VAL A 328 9.66 14.66 15.03
CA VAL A 328 9.80 13.22 14.72
C VAL A 328 9.47 12.38 15.95
N GLY A 329 8.48 11.49 15.82
CA GLY A 329 8.03 10.59 16.90
C GLY A 329 7.20 11.25 18.01
N GLU A 330 6.88 12.53 17.91
CA GLU A 330 6.01 13.20 18.89
C GLU A 330 4.52 12.95 18.58
N SER A 331 3.71 13.16 19.59
CA SER A 331 2.25 13.08 19.49
C SER A 331 1.58 14.22 20.24
N CYS A 332 0.36 14.56 19.82
CA CYS A 332 -0.51 15.42 20.60
C CYS A 332 -1.83 14.73 20.91
N LYS A 333 -2.36 15.01 22.09
CA LYS A 333 -3.58 14.41 22.62
C LYS A 333 -4.73 15.40 22.59
N ILE A 334 -5.90 14.90 22.25
CA ILE A 334 -7.16 15.63 22.27
C ILE A 334 -8.07 14.92 23.26
N ASP A 335 -8.29 15.51 24.42
CA ASP A 335 -9.16 14.94 25.44
C ASP A 335 -10.63 15.29 25.14
N PHE A 336 -11.49 14.28 25.18
CA PHE A 336 -12.93 14.43 25.06
C PHE A 336 -13.60 14.35 26.43
N LYS A 337 -14.57 15.21 26.65
CA LYS A 337 -15.53 14.94 27.72
C LYS A 337 -16.47 13.83 27.25
N LYS A 338 -16.88 12.95 28.15
CA LYS A 338 -17.76 11.80 27.82
C LYS A 338 -19.03 12.19 27.02
N HIS A 339 -19.59 13.39 27.24
CA HIS A 339 -20.78 13.86 26.52
C HIS A 339 -20.51 14.29 25.08
N SER A 340 -19.25 14.48 24.70
CA SER A 340 -18.84 14.82 23.33
C SER A 340 -18.65 13.59 22.44
N MET A 341 -18.64 12.39 23.02
CA MET A 341 -18.52 11.17 22.25
C MET A 341 -19.82 10.87 21.48
N PRO A 342 -19.74 10.31 20.27
CA PRO A 342 -20.91 9.91 19.53
C PRO A 342 -21.75 8.93 20.36
N LYS A 343 -23.05 9.18 20.44
CA LYS A 343 -24.00 8.27 21.11
C LYS A 343 -24.51 7.19 20.17
N SER A 344 -24.21 7.30 18.88
CA SER A 344 -24.70 6.44 17.83
C SER A 344 -23.71 5.30 17.54
N THR A 345 -24.22 4.23 16.95
CA THR A 345 -23.41 3.15 16.37
C THR A 345 -22.86 3.52 14.99
N GLU A 346 -23.18 4.72 14.52
CA GLU A 346 -22.69 5.22 13.24
C GLU A 346 -21.19 5.52 13.30
N PRO A 347 -20.45 5.21 12.25
CA PRO A 347 -19.05 5.58 12.16
C PRO A 347 -18.89 7.11 12.11
N PHE A 348 -17.79 7.62 12.64
CA PHE A 348 -17.37 8.99 12.43
C PHE A 348 -15.98 9.05 11.81
N THR A 349 -15.64 10.18 11.24
CA THR A 349 -14.35 10.38 10.58
C THR A 349 -13.60 11.54 11.20
N VAL A 350 -12.27 11.40 11.22
CA VAL A 350 -11.34 12.49 11.55
C VAL A 350 -10.45 12.73 10.36
N THR A 351 -10.57 13.90 9.76
CA THR A 351 -9.71 14.32 8.65
C THR A 351 -8.64 15.27 9.18
N VAL A 352 -7.39 14.92 8.93
CA VAL A 352 -6.23 15.74 9.26
C VAL A 352 -5.58 16.20 7.97
N VAL A 353 -5.46 17.51 7.80
CA VAL A 353 -4.61 18.10 6.77
C VAL A 353 -3.29 18.49 7.45
N TYR A 354 -2.19 18.02 6.91
CA TYR A 354 -0.87 18.22 7.51
C TYR A 354 0.20 18.41 6.44
N SER A 355 1.34 18.94 6.84
CA SER A 355 2.51 19.10 6.00
C SER A 355 3.71 18.43 6.65
N LEU A 356 4.47 17.66 5.89
CA LEU A 356 5.79 17.20 6.29
C LEU A 356 6.79 18.30 5.96
N LYS A 357 7.46 18.83 6.97
CA LYS A 357 8.46 19.90 6.80
C LYS A 357 9.80 19.31 6.44
N ASN A 358 10.06 19.16 5.16
CA ASN A 358 11.37 18.73 4.66
C ASN A 358 12.33 19.89 4.35
N GLY A 359 12.05 21.07 4.88
CA GLY A 359 12.94 22.23 4.78
C GLY A 359 12.61 23.22 3.65
N GLN A 360 12.05 22.83 2.51
CA GLN A 360 11.88 23.73 1.38
C GLN A 360 10.54 23.65 0.66
N VAL A 361 9.98 22.49 0.36
CA VAL A 361 8.65 22.37 -0.23
C VAL A 361 7.73 21.62 0.75
N PRO A 362 6.77 22.32 1.38
CA PRO A 362 5.83 21.66 2.26
C PRO A 362 4.87 20.79 1.45
N PHE A 363 5.03 19.49 1.51
CA PHE A 363 4.01 18.57 0.99
C PHE A 363 2.79 18.61 1.92
N VAL A 364 1.70 19.11 1.39
CA VAL A 364 0.42 19.14 2.11
C VAL A 364 -0.32 17.85 1.79
N LYS A 365 -0.56 17.05 2.82
CA LYS A 365 -1.30 15.80 2.75
C LYS A 365 -2.64 15.95 3.47
N SER A 366 -3.60 15.16 3.04
CA SER A 366 -4.88 15.02 3.74
C SER A 366 -5.16 13.55 3.97
N ARG A 367 -5.42 13.17 5.21
CA ARG A 367 -5.82 11.81 5.56
C ARG A 367 -7.09 11.82 6.38
N THR A 368 -7.97 10.87 6.06
CA THR A 368 -9.23 10.66 6.78
C THR A 368 -9.17 9.31 7.49
N PHE A 369 -9.37 9.32 8.78
CA PHE A 369 -9.43 8.15 9.64
C PHE A 369 -10.87 7.89 10.03
N THR A 370 -11.35 6.68 9.77
CA THR A 370 -12.71 6.26 10.11
C THR A 370 -12.69 5.43 11.38
N PHE A 371 -13.58 5.78 12.29
CA PHE A 371 -13.75 5.08 13.56
C PHE A 371 -15.16 4.52 13.65
N THR A 372 -15.26 3.24 13.95
CA THR A 372 -16.53 2.54 14.18
C THR A 372 -16.76 2.31 15.67
N ALA A 373 -18.00 2.44 16.11
CA ALA A 373 -18.36 2.08 17.48
C ALA A 373 -18.14 0.59 17.72
N MET A 374 -17.49 0.26 18.81
CA MET A 374 -17.18 -1.09 19.25
C MET A 374 -18.11 -1.51 20.38
N SER A 375 -18.58 -2.72 20.34
CA SER A 375 -19.22 -3.37 21.50
C SER A 375 -18.20 -3.69 22.61
N ASP A 376 -18.67 -3.96 23.82
CA ASP A 376 -17.79 -4.37 24.93
C ASP A 376 -16.92 -5.58 24.56
N SER A 377 -17.49 -6.57 23.89
CA SER A 377 -16.76 -7.78 23.51
C SER A 377 -15.69 -7.52 22.44
N GLU A 378 -15.96 -6.69 21.46
CA GLU A 378 -14.97 -6.30 20.43
C GLU A 378 -13.84 -5.50 21.07
N TYR A 379 -14.18 -4.56 21.94
CA TYR A 379 -13.19 -3.77 22.65
C TYR A 379 -12.30 -4.61 23.57
N ASP A 380 -12.89 -5.52 24.32
CA ASP A 380 -12.15 -6.39 25.24
C ASP A 380 -11.25 -7.37 24.48
N ASN A 381 -11.70 -7.89 23.33
CA ASN A 381 -10.86 -8.69 22.43
C ASN A 381 -9.69 -7.86 21.88
N TYR A 382 -9.94 -6.63 21.47
CA TYR A 382 -8.87 -5.74 21.00
C TYR A 382 -7.84 -5.45 22.09
N VAL A 383 -8.29 -5.13 23.30
CA VAL A 383 -7.42 -4.89 24.46
C VAL A 383 -6.65 -6.16 24.84
N PHE A 384 -7.28 -7.33 24.73
CA PHE A 384 -6.60 -8.61 24.95
C PHE A 384 -5.48 -8.85 23.94
N LEU A 385 -5.74 -8.62 22.66
CA LEU A 385 -4.75 -8.76 21.59
C LEU A 385 -3.62 -7.72 21.71
N SER A 386 -3.95 -6.48 22.08
CA SER A 386 -2.97 -5.42 22.32
C SER A 386 -2.24 -5.58 23.67
N GLY A 387 -2.88 -6.17 24.68
CA GLY A 387 -2.31 -6.43 26.00
C GLY A 387 -1.24 -7.53 26.00
N LYS A 388 -1.28 -8.45 25.03
CA LYS A 388 -0.17 -9.39 24.80
C LYS A 388 1.13 -8.70 24.36
N ARG A 389 1.06 -7.47 23.87
CA ARG A 389 2.23 -6.63 23.60
C ARG A 389 3.02 -6.22 24.85
N ASN A 390 2.35 -6.11 25.99
CA ASN A 390 2.90 -5.51 27.20
C ASN A 390 3.28 -6.51 28.29
N THR A 391 3.30 -7.82 28.02
CA THR A 391 3.80 -8.77 28.99
C THR A 391 5.32 -8.90 28.79
N PRO A 392 6.15 -8.28 29.66
CA PRO A 392 7.58 -8.52 29.66
C PRO A 392 7.81 -9.93 30.20
N GLY A 393 7.96 -10.89 29.31
CA GLY A 393 8.13 -12.27 29.84
C GLY A 393 8.42 -13.35 28.81
N SER A 394 8.51 -13.04 27.53
CA SER A 394 8.98 -14.01 26.54
C SER A 394 10.09 -13.48 25.63
N ALA A 395 10.86 -12.50 26.07
CA ALA A 395 12.15 -12.25 25.48
C ALA A 395 13.08 -13.38 25.94
N ALA A 396 13.21 -14.40 25.15
CA ALA A 396 14.32 -15.33 25.28
C ALA A 396 15.60 -14.52 25.10
N ASP A 397 16.41 -14.49 26.15
CA ASP A 397 17.74 -13.96 26.19
C ASP A 397 18.56 -14.46 24.99
N GLY A 398 18.79 -13.59 24.02
CA GLY A 398 19.62 -13.82 22.86
C GLY A 398 20.57 -12.64 22.72
N GLY A 399 21.78 -12.81 23.27
CA GLY A 399 22.83 -11.81 23.37
C GLY A 399 23.08 -11.04 22.08
N GLY A 400 23.37 -9.77 22.28
CA GLY A 400 23.66 -8.79 21.27
C GLY A 400 24.72 -9.23 20.24
N LYS A 401 24.31 -9.21 19.00
CA LYS A 401 25.21 -9.05 17.86
C LYS A 401 24.60 -7.99 16.96
N THR A 402 25.38 -6.96 16.76
CA THR A 402 25.14 -5.90 15.78
C THR A 402 24.70 -6.50 14.43
N PRO A 403 23.59 -6.05 13.83
CA PRO A 403 23.18 -6.55 12.52
C PRO A 403 24.22 -6.14 11.46
N LEU A 404 24.74 -7.14 10.79
CA LEU A 404 25.49 -6.94 9.56
C LEU A 404 24.53 -6.38 8.51
N THR A 405 24.79 -5.20 8.03
CA THR A 405 24.13 -4.60 6.86
C THR A 405 24.42 -5.47 5.63
N PRO A 406 23.42 -6.06 4.99
CA PRO A 406 23.64 -6.68 3.69
C PRO A 406 23.85 -5.60 2.64
N GLN A 407 25.06 -5.49 2.14
CA GLN A 407 25.31 -4.86 0.83
C GLN A 407 24.87 -5.85 -0.23
N THR A 408 23.68 -5.73 -0.77
CA THR A 408 23.32 -6.41 -2.01
C THR A 408 22.22 -5.69 -2.76
N GLY A 409 22.53 -5.30 -3.98
CA GLY A 409 21.67 -5.31 -5.14
C GLY A 409 20.45 -4.37 -5.13
N ALA A 410 20.51 -3.33 -5.93
CA ALA A 410 19.34 -2.51 -6.25
C ALA A 410 18.22 -3.40 -6.79
N PRO A 411 16.98 -3.25 -6.30
CA PRO A 411 15.84 -4.04 -6.77
C PRO A 411 15.51 -3.71 -8.23
N ILE A 412 15.26 -4.73 -9.00
CA ILE A 412 14.92 -4.66 -10.43
C ILE A 412 13.62 -3.87 -10.69
N ALA A 413 12.75 -3.73 -9.69
CA ALA A 413 11.50 -2.95 -9.80
C ALA A 413 11.70 -1.44 -9.98
N VAL A 414 12.81 -0.88 -9.49
CA VAL A 414 13.20 0.53 -9.75
C VAL A 414 13.47 0.73 -11.24
N SER A 415 13.75 -0.34 -11.98
CA SER A 415 14.11 -0.26 -13.40
C SER A 415 12.95 0.12 -14.32
N ALA A 416 11.70 -0.19 -14.01
CA ALA A 416 10.57 0.15 -14.89
C ALA A 416 10.22 1.64 -14.81
N ILE A 417 10.16 2.20 -13.61
CA ILE A 417 9.86 3.64 -13.43
C ILE A 417 11.11 4.48 -13.73
N THR A 418 12.32 3.99 -13.42
CA THR A 418 13.56 4.65 -13.81
C THR A 418 13.79 4.56 -15.31
N LEU A 419 13.34 3.50 -15.99
CA LEU A 419 13.28 3.43 -17.46
C LEU A 419 12.24 4.39 -18.02
N LEU A 420 11.08 4.53 -17.40
CA LEU A 420 10.05 5.50 -17.78
C LEU A 420 10.54 6.95 -17.58
N ALA A 421 11.11 7.26 -16.43
CA ALA A 421 11.67 8.57 -16.16
C ALA A 421 13.00 8.82 -16.93
N GLY A 422 13.83 7.81 -17.10
CA GLY A 422 15.06 7.88 -17.86
C GLY A 422 14.86 8.00 -19.37
N ALA A 423 13.84 7.32 -19.93
CA ALA A 423 13.48 7.46 -21.34
C ALA A 423 12.90 8.85 -21.66
N ALA A 424 12.18 9.46 -20.71
CA ALA A 424 11.68 10.82 -20.84
C ALA A 424 12.79 11.89 -20.80
N MET A 425 13.92 11.61 -20.14
CA MET A 425 15.06 12.55 -20.00
C MET A 425 16.09 12.46 -21.14
N LEU A 426 16.17 11.37 -21.90
CA LEU A 426 17.16 11.17 -22.96
C LEU A 426 17.06 12.14 -24.13
N PRO A 427 15.91 12.63 -24.58
CA PRO A 427 15.84 13.61 -25.69
C PRO A 427 16.35 15.01 -25.32
N ILE A 428 16.33 15.38 -24.03
CA ILE A 428 16.75 16.72 -23.58
C ILE A 428 18.27 16.86 -23.53
N ALA A 429 18.97 15.76 -23.26
CA ALA A 429 20.45 15.74 -23.21
C ALA A 429 21.11 15.67 -24.59
N GLY A 430 20.40 15.16 -25.62
CA GLY A 430 20.95 14.94 -26.97
C GLY A 430 21.09 16.17 -27.86
N LYS A 431 20.49 17.32 -27.52
CA LYS A 431 20.48 18.53 -28.37
C LYS A 431 21.59 19.56 -28.09
N LYS A 432 22.55 19.29 -27.20
CA LYS A 432 23.60 20.24 -26.83
C LYS A 432 24.98 19.91 -27.39
N LYS A 433 25.11 19.17 -28.49
CA LYS A 433 26.39 19.06 -29.20
C LYS A 433 26.20 19.19 -30.72
N LYS A 434 26.03 20.43 -31.19
CA LYS A 434 26.47 20.90 -32.50
C LYS A 434 26.52 22.42 -32.47
N LYS A 435 27.61 22.93 -31.99
CA LYS A 435 28.30 24.15 -32.51
C LYS A 435 29.78 24.03 -32.20
#